data_32b7ac6773b965b3d57bec650bcf8d4f
#
_entry.id   32b7ac6773b965b3d57bec650bcf8d4f
#
_cell.length_a   1.000
_cell.length_b   1.000
_cell.length_c   1.000
_cell.angle_alpha   90.00
_cell.angle_beta   90.00
_cell.angle_gamma   90.00
#
_symmetry.space_group_name_H-M   'P 1'
#
loop_
_entity.id
_entity.type
_entity.pdbx_description
1 polymer ?
#
loop_
_entity_poly.entity_id
_entity_poly.type
_entity_poly.pdbx_seq_one_letter_code
_entity_poly.pdbx_strand_id
1 'polypeptide(L)'
;DKMHVFDTRIESISSNALSEIQLAITNFNPIEINYRKADDPNISFRKIEPCAIYSTENKWILIAWCHLRKDYRAFRIDRIQHFKILSDHFEDRNFSMEHHFRNDSYGKHDDHPKH
;
A
#
# COMPACT_ATOMS: atom_id res chain seq x y z
N ASP A 1 24.22 0.17 -9.66
CA ASP A 1 24.00 0.37 -9.62
C ASP A 1 23.89 0.76 -9.80
N LYS A 2 23.84 0.63 -10.05
CA LYS A 2 23.52 0.99 -10.17
C LYS A 2 22.91 1.23 -10.32
N MET A 3 22.61 0.97 -10.56
CA MET A 3 21.87 1.19 -10.59
C MET A 3 21.34 1.58 -10.61
N HIS A 4 20.97 1.65 -10.77
CA HIS A 4 20.25 2.09 -10.76
C HIS A 4 19.73 2.78 -10.68
N VAL A 5 19.53 2.81 -11.03
CA VAL A 5 18.85 3.52 -10.93
C VAL A 5 18.32 4.15 -11.05
N PHE A 6 17.92 4.21 -11.33
CA PHE A 6 17.26 4.73 -11.45
C PHE A 6 16.78 5.51 -11.33
N ASP A 7 16.24 5.52 -11.50
CA ASP A 7 15.72 6.29 -11.35
C ASP A 7 15.18 6.74 -10.94
N THR A 8 14.57 7.02 -11.20
CA THR A 8 14.28 7.66 -10.73
C THR A 8 13.41 7.85 -9.86
N ARG A 9 12.27 8.19 -9.68
CA ARG A 9 11.33 8.38 -8.92
C ARG A 9 10.76 7.14 -8.58
N ILE A 10 10.46 6.51 -9.43
CA ILE A 10 10.03 5.34 -9.24
C ILE A 10 10.95 4.66 -8.49
N GLU A 11 12.02 5.05 -8.57
CA GLU A 11 12.92 4.48 -7.94
C GLU A 11 12.91 4.64 -6.56
N SER A 12 12.20 5.45 -6.04
CA SER A 12 12.11 5.52 -4.63
C SER A 12 11.53 4.23 -4.11
N ILE A 13 10.91 3.44 -4.98
CA ILE A 13 10.42 2.17 -4.53
C ILE A 13 11.34 1.16 -5.09
N SER A 14 12.18 0.61 -4.29
CA SER A 14 13.09 -0.39 -4.77
C SER A 14 12.34 -1.68 -5.01
N SER A 15 12.90 -2.56 -5.81
CA SER A 15 12.30 -3.84 -6.03
C SER A 15 12.33 -4.65 -4.74
N ASN A 16 13.29 -4.36 -3.84
CA ASN A 16 13.31 -5.02 -2.56
C ASN A 16 12.09 -4.64 -1.73
N ALA A 17 11.68 -3.37 -1.78
CA ALA A 17 10.51 -2.94 -1.02
C ALA A 17 9.26 -3.66 -1.53
N LEU A 18 9.11 -3.76 -2.84
CA LEU A 18 7.97 -4.47 -3.39
C LEU A 18 7.99 -5.92 -2.98
N SER A 19 9.15 -6.56 -3.02
CA SER A 19 9.27 -7.96 -2.63
C SER A 19 8.93 -8.15 -1.16
N GLU A 20 9.37 -7.24 -0.31
CA GLU A 20 9.10 -7.36 1.12
C GLU A 20 7.63 -7.19 1.41
N ILE A 21 6.98 -6.24 0.75
CA ILE A 21 5.56 -6.05 0.95
C ILE A 21 4.79 -7.26 0.42
N GLN A 22 5.21 -7.80 -0.72
CA GLN A 22 4.58 -8.97 -1.27
C GLN A 22 4.70 -10.16 -0.32
N LEU A 23 5.84 -10.31 0.30
CA LEU A 23 6.04 -11.39 1.24
C LEU A 23 5.17 -11.18 2.48
N ALA A 24 4.99 -9.94 2.91
CA ALA A 24 4.13 -9.65 4.03
C ALA A 24 2.68 -10.03 3.72
N ILE A 25 2.26 -9.82 2.47
CA ILE A 25 0.93 -10.23 2.06
C ILE A 25 0.80 -11.75 2.18
N THR A 26 1.78 -12.46 1.67
CA THR A 26 1.75 -13.91 1.68
C THR A 26 1.75 -14.47 3.10
N ASN A 27 2.48 -13.82 3.98
CA ASN A 27 2.64 -14.31 5.34
C ASN A 27 1.68 -13.68 6.34
N PHE A 28 0.77 -12.83 5.87
CA PHE A 28 -0.20 -12.15 6.72
C PHE A 28 0.48 -11.34 7.83
N ASN A 29 1.54 -10.62 7.48
CA ASN A 29 2.19 -9.74 8.43
C ASN A 29 1.66 -8.33 8.26
N PRO A 30 1.28 -7.67 9.35
CA PRO A 30 0.86 -6.28 9.24
C PRO A 30 2.07 -5.40 8.95
N ILE A 31 1.82 -4.23 8.42
CA ILE A 31 2.88 -3.27 8.11
C ILE A 31 2.51 -1.93 8.72
N GLU A 32 3.50 -1.27 9.31
CA GLU A 32 3.31 0.12 9.72
C GLU A 32 3.95 0.99 8.66
N ILE A 33 3.22 1.99 8.20
CA ILE A 33 3.74 2.86 7.16
C ILE A 33 3.62 4.32 7.58
N ASN A 34 4.52 5.13 7.04
CA ASN A 34 4.40 6.56 7.10
C ASN A 34 4.00 6.98 5.69
N TYR A 35 2.84 7.58 5.56
CA TYR A 35 2.23 7.81 4.27
C TYR A 35 1.95 9.30 4.06
N ARG A 36 2.21 9.78 2.84
CA ARG A 36 1.93 11.16 2.50
C ARG A 36 0.89 11.20 1.39
N LYS A 37 -0.25 11.78 1.67
CA LYS A 37 -1.28 11.91 0.67
C LYS A 37 -0.93 12.93 -0.38
N ALA A 38 -1.67 12.93 -1.46
CA ALA A 38 -1.36 13.73 -2.62
C ALA A 38 -1.21 15.20 -2.33
N ASP A 39 -2.13 15.79 -1.64
CA ASP A 39 -2.11 17.23 -1.43
C ASP A 39 -1.85 17.61 -0.01
N ASP A 40 -1.22 16.75 0.73
CA ASP A 40 -1.05 16.98 2.15
C ASP A 40 0.43 16.90 2.48
N PRO A 41 1.04 17.97 2.97
CA PRO A 41 2.45 17.90 3.31
C PRO A 41 2.72 17.08 4.54
N ASN A 42 1.69 16.75 5.31
CA ASN A 42 1.88 16.01 6.54
C ASN A 42 1.94 14.51 6.24
N ILE A 43 2.72 13.82 7.04
CA ILE A 43 2.86 12.39 6.92
C ILE A 43 1.99 11.76 7.97
N SER A 44 1.16 10.81 7.58
CA SER A 44 0.32 10.11 8.54
C SER A 44 0.86 8.72 8.78
N PHE A 45 0.71 8.26 9.99
CA PHE A 45 1.13 6.94 10.38
C PHE A 45 -0.07 6.00 10.30
N ARG A 46 0.13 4.85 9.69
CA ARG A 46 -0.94 3.86 9.55
C ARG A 46 -0.43 2.47 9.82
N LYS A 47 -1.23 1.69 10.53
CA LYS A 47 -0.97 0.27 10.63
C LYS A 47 -1.96 -0.40 9.69
N ILE A 48 -1.48 -1.22 8.78
CA ILE A 48 -2.31 -1.81 7.74
C ILE A 48 -2.05 -3.30 7.63
N GLU A 49 -3.05 -4.00 7.11
CA GLU A 49 -2.94 -5.43 6.81
C GLU A 49 -2.92 -5.54 5.29
N PRO A 50 -1.75 -5.77 4.69
CA PRO A 50 -1.65 -5.75 3.24
C PRO A 50 -2.39 -6.92 2.62
N CYS A 51 -3.14 -6.66 1.57
CA CYS A 51 -3.96 -7.68 0.94
C CYS A 51 -3.53 -7.99 -0.49
N ALA A 52 -3.19 -6.98 -1.26
CA ALA A 52 -2.87 -7.18 -2.66
C ALA A 52 -2.10 -6.01 -3.21
N ILE A 53 -1.32 -6.24 -4.26
CA ILE A 53 -0.61 -5.19 -4.96
C ILE A 53 -0.99 -5.29 -6.42
N TYR A 54 -1.22 -4.16 -7.07
CA TYR A 54 -1.42 -4.17 -8.50
C TYR A 54 -0.79 -2.90 -9.08
N SER A 55 -0.61 -2.89 -10.38
CA SER A 55 -0.04 -1.71 -11.03
C SER A 55 -1.05 -1.13 -12.00
N THR A 56 -1.03 0.17 -12.13
CA THR A 56 -1.89 0.86 -13.07
C THR A 56 -1.20 2.17 -13.42
N GLU A 57 -1.13 2.50 -14.70
CA GLU A 57 -0.56 3.75 -15.15
C GLU A 57 0.80 4.00 -14.55
N ASN A 58 1.63 2.99 -14.56
CA ASN A 58 3.00 3.09 -14.04
C ASN A 58 3.09 3.36 -12.55
N LYS A 59 2.05 3.06 -11.82
CA LYS A 59 2.06 3.22 -10.39
C LYS A 59 1.74 1.91 -9.74
N TRP A 60 2.35 1.66 -8.59
CA TRP A 60 2.05 0.47 -7.81
C TRP A 60 1.11 0.85 -6.70
N ILE A 61 0.02 0.08 -6.58
CA ILE A 61 -1.02 0.34 -5.59
C ILE A 61 -1.08 -0.83 -4.64
N LEU A 62 -1.12 -0.54 -3.36
CA LEU A 62 -1.26 -1.54 -2.31
C LEU A 62 -2.66 -1.43 -1.73
N ILE A 63 -3.41 -2.52 -1.78
CA ILE A 63 -4.71 -2.56 -1.13
C ILE A 63 -4.50 -3.20 0.23
N ALA A 64 -4.97 -2.55 1.26
CA ALA A 64 -4.77 -3.04 2.62
C ALA A 64 -5.93 -2.64 3.51
N TRP A 65 -6.14 -3.44 4.54
CA TRP A 65 -7.10 -3.08 5.57
C TRP A 65 -6.42 -2.08 6.49
N CYS A 66 -7.00 -0.90 6.62
CA CYS A 66 -6.41 0.17 7.39
C CYS A 66 -7.01 0.18 8.78
N HIS A 67 -6.17 0.01 9.80
CA HIS A 67 -6.65 -0.03 11.17
C HIS A 67 -7.28 1.30 11.60
N LEU A 68 -6.74 2.39 11.11
CA LEU A 68 -7.28 3.70 11.47
C LEU A 68 -8.67 3.91 10.90
N ARG A 69 -8.86 3.53 9.64
CA ARG A 69 -10.15 3.73 8.98
C ARG A 69 -11.11 2.56 9.19
N LYS A 70 -10.60 1.43 9.61
CA LYS A 70 -11.36 0.21 9.77
C LYS A 70 -12.06 -0.15 8.46
N ASP A 71 -11.31 -0.08 7.39
CA ASP A 71 -11.83 -0.35 6.07
C ASP A 71 -10.66 -0.59 5.13
N TYR A 72 -10.93 -1.15 3.98
CA TYR A 72 -9.89 -1.32 2.98
C TYR A 72 -9.56 0.02 2.36
N ARG A 73 -8.29 0.23 2.10
CA ARG A 73 -7.82 1.46 1.47
C ARG A 73 -6.77 1.12 0.44
N ALA A 74 -6.64 1.98 -0.55
CA ALA A 74 -5.62 1.84 -1.58
C ALA A 74 -4.54 2.86 -1.31
N PHE A 75 -3.30 2.41 -1.23
CA PHE A 75 -2.16 3.27 -0.98
C PHE A 75 -1.21 3.22 -2.16
N ARG A 76 -0.80 4.38 -2.63
CA ARG A 76 0.23 4.42 -3.67
C ARG A 76 1.55 4.11 -2.99
N ILE A 77 2.23 3.10 -3.49
CA ILE A 77 3.47 2.68 -2.84
C ILE A 77 4.52 3.78 -2.92
N ASP A 78 4.52 4.57 -3.99
CA ASP A 78 5.50 5.65 -4.11
C ASP A 78 5.26 6.78 -3.11
N ARG A 79 4.16 6.77 -2.37
CA ARG A 79 3.92 7.76 -1.33
C ARG A 79 4.21 7.24 0.05
N ILE A 80 4.66 6.01 0.16
CA ILE A 80 5.06 5.45 1.43
C ILE A 80 6.47 5.93 1.71
N GLN A 81 6.66 6.70 2.76
CA GLN A 81 7.95 7.27 3.10
C GLN A 81 8.82 6.25 3.81
N HIS A 82 8.22 5.49 4.70
CA HIS A 82 8.92 4.43 5.42
C HIS A 82 7.92 3.34 5.71
N PHE A 83 8.40 2.14 5.86
CA PHE A 83 7.53 1.05 6.27
C PHE A 83 8.30 0.07 7.14
N LYS A 84 7.56 -0.64 7.97
CA LYS A 84 8.14 -1.65 8.84
C LYS A 84 7.19 -2.83 8.87
N ILE A 85 7.69 -4.00 8.56
CA ILE A 85 6.89 -5.20 8.57
C ILE A 85 6.94 -5.79 9.97
N LEU A 86 5.77 -6.04 10.54
CA LEU A 86 5.69 -6.52 11.91
C LEU A 86 5.72 -8.04 11.92
N SER A 87 6.14 -8.59 13.04
CA SER A 87 6.29 -10.03 13.14
C SER A 87 5.01 -10.75 13.52
N ASP A 88 3.98 -10.02 14.00
CA ASP A 88 2.74 -10.68 14.31
C ASP A 88 1.99 -11.00 13.01
N HIS A 89 0.87 -11.67 13.13
CA HIS A 89 0.10 -12.08 11.96
C HIS A 89 -1.34 -11.65 12.12
N PHE A 90 -1.97 -11.29 11.02
CA PHE A 90 -3.39 -10.96 11.05
C PHE A 90 -4.16 -12.12 10.41
N GLU A 91 -5.46 -12.16 10.67
CA GLU A 91 -6.27 -13.20 10.10
C GLU A 91 -6.69 -12.85 8.70
N ASP A 92 -6.75 -13.85 7.83
CA ASP A 92 -7.15 -13.65 6.46
C ASP A 92 -8.58 -13.14 6.44
N ARG A 93 -8.80 -11.97 5.86
CA ARG A 93 -10.12 -11.40 5.75
C ARG A 93 -10.81 -11.83 4.47
N ASN A 94 -10.22 -12.80 3.78
CA ASN A 94 -10.77 -13.32 2.53
C ASN A 94 -10.96 -12.21 1.50
N PHE A 95 -9.95 -11.36 1.39
CA PHE A 95 -9.99 -10.26 0.46
C PHE A 95 -10.06 -10.77 -0.98
N SER A 96 -10.88 -10.13 -1.80
CA SER A 96 -10.99 -10.45 -3.20
C SER A 96 -10.86 -9.17 -4.01
N MET A 97 -9.91 -9.13 -4.91
CA MET A 97 -9.70 -7.97 -5.78
C MET A 97 -10.94 -7.71 -6.62
N GLU A 98 -11.52 -8.78 -7.15
CA GLU A 98 -12.68 -8.63 -7.98
C GLU A 98 -13.83 -8.00 -7.21
N HIS A 99 -14.07 -8.49 -6.02
CA HIS A 99 -15.16 -7.99 -5.20
C HIS A 99 -14.88 -6.54 -4.80
N HIS A 100 -13.64 -6.26 -4.46
CA HIS A 100 -13.25 -4.92 -4.04
C HIS A 100 -13.53 -3.91 -5.16
N PHE A 101 -13.10 -4.20 -6.37
CA PHE A 101 -13.29 -3.26 -7.46
C PHE A 101 -14.75 -3.17 -7.87
N ARG A 102 -15.49 -4.25 -7.77
CA ARG A 102 -16.88 -4.21 -8.15
C ARG A 102 -17.69 -3.36 -7.20
N ASN A 103 -17.42 -3.46 -5.92
CA ASN A 103 -18.20 -2.76 -4.93
C ASN A 103 -17.65 -1.41 -4.55
N ASP A 104 -16.44 -1.11 -4.95
CA ASP A 104 -15.80 0.08 -4.52
C ASP A 104 -15.14 0.76 -5.65
N SER A 105 -15.80 0.72 -6.79
CA SER A 105 -15.20 1.28 -7.96
C SER A 105 -15.08 2.76 -7.87
N TYR A 106 -15.69 3.38 -6.89
CA TYR A 106 -15.57 4.78 -6.76
C TYR A 106 -14.41 5.11 -5.90
N GLY A 107 -13.68 4.16 -5.53
CA GLY A 107 -12.50 4.45 -4.98
C GLY A 107 -12.43 4.84 -3.61
N LYS A 108 -12.26 3.99 -2.72
CA LYS A 108 -11.94 4.35 -1.40
C LYS A 108 -10.46 4.44 -1.34
N HIS A 109 -9.91 5.38 -2.11
CA HIS A 109 -8.49 5.59 -2.11
C HIS A 109 -8.17 6.65 -1.11
N ASP A 110 -7.17 6.43 -0.31
CA ASP A 110 -6.79 7.40 0.66
C ASP A 110 -6.28 8.64 0.02
N ASP A 111 -5.88 8.56 -1.23
CA ASP A 111 -5.40 9.67 -1.95
C ASP A 111 -6.44 10.34 -2.72
N HIS A 112 -7.68 9.91 -2.74
CA HIS A 112 -8.71 10.47 -3.51
C HIS A 112 -9.61 11.20 -2.67
N PRO A 113 -9.96 12.35 -3.07
CA PRO A 113 -10.94 13.07 -2.35
C PRO A 113 -12.14 12.38 -2.71
N LYS A 114 -12.78 11.77 -2.42
CA LYS A 114 -13.78 11.18 -2.71
C LYS A 114 -14.80 11.65 -3.07
N HIS A 115 -15.19 11.77 -3.37
CA HIS A 115 -16.29 12.21 -3.80
C HIS A 115 -17.16 11.88 -2.99
#